data_644ce475731c9d4eadf6506ed729766d
#
_entry.id   644ce475731c9d4eadf6506ed729766d
#
_cell.length_a   1.000
_cell.length_b   1.000
_cell.length_c   1.000
_cell.angle_alpha   90.00
_cell.angle_beta   90.00
_cell.angle_gamma   90.00
#
_symmetry.space_group_name_H-M   'P 1'
#
loop_
_entity.id
_entity.type
_entity.pdbx_description
1 polymer ?
#
loop_
_entity_poly.entity_id
_entity_poly.type
_entity_poly.pdbx_seq_one_letter_code
_entity_poly.pdbx_strand_id
1 'polypeptide(L)'
;MAWTRVRDEALRERALQVIPGGMYGHMSTARLPADYPQFFHRARGCRIWDVDDNEYVDFMCAFGPNLLGYQDPAVQAAIAAQQALGDTMNGPSEVMVELAERFVAQVSHAQWAMFCKNGTDATTMAMVIARAHTRRRVILVAHDAYHGADPWCVPLSRTAGTVPEDRAHVAYYAYNDPQSLEDLMRRHKGDVAAVF
;
A
#
# COMPACT_ATOMS: atom_id res chain seq x y z
N MET A 1 -21.01 25.31 -12.67
CA MET A 1 -20.95 25.84 -11.29
C MET A 1 -19.53 26.31 -11.05
N ALA A 2 -19.32 27.38 -10.32
CA ALA A 2 -17.97 27.78 -9.89
C ALA A 2 -17.48 26.78 -8.85
N TRP A 3 -16.24 26.33 -8.99
CA TRP A 3 -15.57 25.46 -8.02
C TRP A 3 -15.42 26.21 -6.69
N THR A 4 -15.82 25.58 -5.60
CA THR A 4 -15.64 26.11 -4.24
C THR A 4 -14.68 25.24 -3.48
N ARG A 5 -14.02 25.80 -2.44
CA ARG A 5 -13.03 25.08 -1.60
C ARG A 5 -13.15 25.48 -0.12
N VAL A 6 -14.24 26.09 0.23
CA VAL A 6 -14.42 26.69 1.56
C VAL A 6 -14.38 25.63 2.66
N ARG A 7 -15.02 24.48 2.43
CA ARG A 7 -15.06 23.39 3.42
C ARG A 7 -13.72 22.62 3.43
N ASP A 8 -13.11 22.41 2.26
CA ASP A 8 -11.82 21.76 2.17
C ASP A 8 -10.74 22.57 2.91
N GLU A 9 -10.70 23.88 2.71
CA GLU A 9 -9.74 24.78 3.37
C GLU A 9 -9.95 24.78 4.89
N ALA A 10 -11.17 24.91 5.38
CA ALA A 10 -11.49 24.84 6.80
C ALA A 10 -11.10 23.49 7.43
N LEU A 11 -11.29 22.37 6.69
CA LEU A 11 -10.87 21.05 7.17
C LEU A 11 -9.35 20.90 7.18
N ARG A 12 -8.62 21.48 6.21
CA ARG A 12 -7.14 21.51 6.20
C ARG A 12 -6.58 22.20 7.43
N GLU A 13 -7.11 23.37 7.76
CA GLU A 13 -6.69 24.10 8.96
C GLU A 13 -6.91 23.26 10.23
N ARG A 14 -8.07 22.66 10.38
CA ARG A 14 -8.38 21.79 11.52
C ARG A 14 -7.50 20.55 11.55
N ALA A 15 -7.26 19.91 10.40
CA ALA A 15 -6.43 18.72 10.31
C ALA A 15 -4.98 19.00 10.73
N LEU A 16 -4.42 20.12 10.33
CA LEU A 16 -3.06 20.52 10.71
C LEU A 16 -2.86 20.70 12.23
N GLN A 17 -3.95 20.95 12.98
CA GLN A 17 -3.87 21.06 14.45
C GLN A 17 -3.74 19.70 15.15
N VAL A 18 -4.21 18.62 14.53
CA VAL A 18 -4.39 17.32 15.19
C VAL A 18 -3.79 16.15 14.42
N ILE A 19 -3.40 16.34 13.16
CA ILE A 19 -2.81 15.31 12.30
C ILE A 19 -1.46 15.84 11.76
N PRO A 20 -0.34 15.16 12.04
CA PRO A 20 0.95 15.55 11.51
C PRO A 20 0.92 15.64 9.97
N GLY A 21 1.24 16.84 9.41
CA GLY A 21 1.15 17.08 7.98
C GLY A 21 -0.26 17.20 7.41
N GLY A 22 -1.31 17.20 8.27
CA GLY A 22 -2.71 17.36 7.89
C GLY A 22 -3.33 16.23 7.10
N MET A 23 -2.61 15.12 6.88
CA MET A 23 -3.06 13.94 6.12
C MET A 23 -2.67 12.65 6.83
N TYR A 24 -3.24 11.53 6.38
CA TYR A 24 -2.96 10.20 6.93
C TYR A 24 -1.57 9.68 6.51
N GLY A 25 -0.93 8.94 7.41
CA GLY A 25 0.29 8.17 7.13
C GLY A 25 1.46 9.05 6.65
N HIS A 26 2.03 8.68 5.52
CA HIS A 26 3.20 9.31 4.92
C HIS A 26 2.88 10.51 4.01
N MET A 27 1.61 10.88 3.89
CA MET A 27 1.15 12.01 3.09
C MET A 27 1.27 13.32 3.85
N SER A 28 1.31 14.44 3.11
CA SER A 28 1.33 15.78 3.67
C SER A 28 0.66 16.74 2.69
N THR A 29 -0.12 17.68 3.21
CA THR A 29 -0.76 18.74 2.43
C THR A 29 0.23 19.56 1.62
N ALA A 30 1.44 19.76 2.13
CA ALA A 30 2.51 20.51 1.44
C ALA A 30 2.98 19.83 0.11
N ARG A 31 2.60 18.60 -0.13
CA ARG A 31 2.95 17.85 -1.35
C ARG A 31 1.83 17.80 -2.38
N LEU A 32 0.64 18.25 -2.02
CA LEU A 32 -0.46 18.34 -2.97
C LEU A 32 -0.27 19.55 -3.90
N PRO A 33 -0.65 19.46 -5.17
CA PRO A 33 -0.79 20.65 -6.03
C PRO A 33 -1.70 21.68 -5.37
N ALA A 34 -1.47 22.97 -5.66
CA ALA A 34 -2.18 24.09 -5.01
C ALA A 34 -3.71 23.97 -5.07
N ASP A 35 -4.22 23.47 -6.19
CA ASP A 35 -5.67 23.36 -6.43
C ASP A 35 -6.23 21.94 -6.23
N TYR A 36 -5.41 21.01 -5.71
CA TYR A 36 -5.86 19.64 -5.51
C TYR A 36 -6.72 19.54 -4.23
N PRO A 37 -7.92 18.93 -4.29
CA PRO A 37 -8.76 18.73 -3.12
C PRO A 37 -8.10 17.72 -2.16
N GLN A 38 -8.27 17.95 -0.86
CA GLN A 38 -7.71 17.05 0.14
C GLN A 38 -8.77 16.12 0.75
N PHE A 39 -9.99 16.61 0.93
CA PHE A 39 -11.06 15.88 1.59
C PHE A 39 -12.16 15.51 0.62
N PHE A 40 -12.51 14.23 0.60
CA PHE A 40 -13.60 13.68 -0.20
C PHE A 40 -14.68 13.13 0.72
N HIS A 41 -15.95 13.19 0.32
CA HIS A 41 -17.05 12.73 1.15
C HIS A 41 -17.93 11.67 0.50
N ARG A 42 -17.85 11.49 -0.81
CA ARG A 42 -18.57 10.40 -1.50
C ARG A 42 -17.87 9.97 -2.78
N ALA A 43 -18.18 8.73 -3.19
CA ALA A 43 -17.69 8.18 -4.44
C ALA A 43 -18.70 7.17 -5.00
N ARG A 44 -18.76 7.03 -6.34
CA ARG A 44 -19.61 6.04 -7.02
C ARG A 44 -19.09 5.76 -8.43
N GLY A 45 -18.95 4.49 -8.78
CA GLY A 45 -18.38 4.09 -10.07
C GLY A 45 -16.96 4.66 -10.24
N CYS A 46 -16.71 5.45 -11.28
CA CYS A 46 -15.44 6.12 -11.49
C CYS A 46 -15.42 7.58 -11.00
N ARG A 47 -16.42 8.02 -10.24
CA ARG A 47 -16.54 9.41 -9.82
C ARG A 47 -16.37 9.56 -8.33
N ILE A 48 -15.72 10.66 -7.94
CA ILE A 48 -15.54 11.08 -6.55
C ILE A 48 -15.96 12.55 -6.40
N TRP A 49 -16.42 12.91 -5.22
CA TRP A 49 -16.81 14.28 -4.88
C TRP A 49 -16.06 14.72 -3.63
N ASP A 50 -15.45 15.89 -3.71
CA ASP A 50 -14.85 16.51 -2.55
C ASP A 50 -15.92 17.03 -1.56
N VAL A 51 -15.48 17.52 -0.43
CA VAL A 51 -16.38 18.02 0.62
C VAL A 51 -17.14 19.31 0.25
N ASP A 52 -16.75 19.96 -0.82
CA ASP A 52 -17.41 21.13 -1.40
C ASP A 52 -18.34 20.74 -2.57
N ASP A 53 -18.58 19.42 -2.79
CA ASP A 53 -19.44 18.85 -3.84
C ASP A 53 -18.91 19.05 -5.27
N ASN A 54 -17.64 19.39 -5.45
CA ASN A 54 -17.03 19.34 -6.78
C ASN A 54 -16.84 17.89 -7.23
N GLU A 55 -17.22 17.59 -8.47
CA GLU A 55 -17.14 16.24 -9.03
C GLU A 55 -15.87 16.05 -9.84
N TYR A 56 -15.24 14.87 -9.65
CA TYR A 56 -14.03 14.46 -10.37
C TYR A 56 -14.19 13.05 -10.95
N VAL A 57 -13.47 12.77 -12.03
CA VAL A 57 -13.24 11.39 -12.48
C VAL A 57 -11.97 10.89 -11.79
N ASP A 58 -12.10 9.77 -11.10
CA ASP A 58 -10.97 9.15 -10.40
C ASP A 58 -10.12 8.29 -11.33
N PHE A 59 -8.92 8.77 -11.66
CA PHE A 59 -7.89 8.02 -12.38
C PHE A 59 -6.86 7.36 -11.45
N MET A 60 -6.94 7.60 -10.14
CA MET A 60 -6.02 7.04 -9.16
C MET A 60 -6.43 5.63 -8.69
N CYS A 61 -7.72 5.33 -8.73
CA CYS A 61 -8.29 4.03 -8.35
C CYS A 61 -7.79 3.53 -6.99
N ALA A 62 -7.64 4.41 -6.00
CA ALA A 62 -7.08 4.14 -4.67
C ALA A 62 -5.70 3.44 -4.74
N PHE A 63 -4.83 3.84 -5.67
CA PHE A 63 -3.54 3.21 -6.00
C PHE A 63 -3.65 1.78 -6.55
N GLY A 64 -4.76 1.45 -7.23
CA GLY A 64 -4.98 0.20 -7.94
C GLY A 64 -6.06 -0.74 -7.39
N PRO A 65 -6.36 -0.80 -6.08
CA PRO A 65 -7.34 -1.76 -5.56
C PRO A 65 -8.77 -1.56 -6.07
N ASN A 66 -9.15 -0.36 -6.51
CA ASN A 66 -10.53 -0.02 -6.88
C ASN A 66 -10.83 -0.38 -8.36
N LEU A 67 -10.65 -1.64 -8.75
CA LEU A 67 -10.81 -2.10 -10.14
C LEU A 67 -12.27 -2.10 -10.63
N LEU A 68 -13.23 -2.36 -9.75
CA LEU A 68 -14.67 -2.44 -10.08
C LEU A 68 -15.36 -1.07 -9.94
N GLY A 69 -14.62 -0.05 -9.50
CA GLY A 69 -15.18 1.25 -9.16
C GLY A 69 -15.76 1.28 -7.74
N TYR A 70 -16.13 2.48 -7.33
CA TYR A 70 -16.71 2.73 -6.01
C TYR A 70 -18.14 2.22 -5.93
N GLN A 71 -18.50 1.63 -4.78
CA GLN A 71 -19.87 1.18 -4.47
C GLN A 71 -20.41 0.13 -5.47
N ASP A 72 -19.56 -0.80 -5.92
CA ASP A 72 -20.02 -1.93 -6.74
C ASP A 72 -21.12 -2.71 -5.98
N PRO A 73 -22.32 -2.90 -6.57
CA PRO A 73 -23.45 -3.47 -5.84
C PRO A 73 -23.20 -4.91 -5.35
N ALA A 74 -22.48 -5.73 -6.11
CA ALA A 74 -22.22 -7.12 -5.73
C ALA A 74 -21.24 -7.19 -4.56
N VAL A 75 -20.20 -6.34 -4.58
CA VAL A 75 -19.23 -6.22 -3.48
C VAL A 75 -19.93 -5.69 -2.21
N GLN A 76 -20.76 -4.65 -2.34
CA GLN A 76 -21.47 -4.08 -1.18
C GLN A 76 -22.45 -5.09 -0.55
N ALA A 77 -23.16 -5.87 -1.38
CA ALA A 77 -24.06 -6.90 -0.88
C ALA A 77 -23.31 -8.01 -0.12
N ALA A 78 -22.16 -8.46 -0.63
CA ALA A 78 -21.33 -9.47 0.03
C ALA A 78 -20.76 -8.96 1.36
N ILE A 79 -20.29 -7.71 1.39
CA ILE A 79 -19.83 -7.06 2.63
C ILE A 79 -20.94 -7.00 3.67
N ALA A 80 -22.12 -6.51 3.30
CA ALA A 80 -23.25 -6.37 4.20
C ALA A 80 -23.72 -7.75 4.75
N ALA A 81 -23.74 -8.77 3.91
CA ALA A 81 -24.07 -10.14 4.33
C ALA A 81 -23.10 -10.68 5.38
N GLN A 82 -21.78 -10.51 5.16
CA GLN A 82 -20.79 -10.96 6.12
C GLN A 82 -20.80 -10.13 7.41
N GLN A 83 -20.98 -8.83 7.32
CA GLN A 83 -21.09 -7.96 8.51
C GLN A 83 -22.28 -8.32 9.40
N ALA A 84 -23.39 -8.75 8.81
CA ALA A 84 -24.56 -9.23 9.58
C ALA A 84 -24.26 -10.49 10.40
N LEU A 85 -23.28 -11.30 10.02
CA LEU A 85 -22.81 -12.47 10.76
C LEU A 85 -21.71 -12.13 11.79
N GLY A 86 -21.07 -10.98 11.64
CA GLY A 86 -19.95 -10.51 12.44
C GLY A 86 -18.70 -10.24 11.59
N ASP A 87 -17.93 -9.23 11.97
CA ASP A 87 -16.74 -8.80 11.23
C ASP A 87 -15.43 -8.97 12.02
N THR A 88 -15.39 -8.64 13.29
CA THR A 88 -14.17 -8.64 14.12
C THR A 88 -14.17 -9.81 15.11
N MET A 89 -14.23 -11.03 14.59
CA MET A 89 -14.27 -12.26 15.39
C MET A 89 -12.86 -12.68 15.85
N ASN A 90 -12.77 -13.48 16.92
CA ASN A 90 -11.50 -13.99 17.46
C ASN A 90 -10.79 -15.00 16.56
N GLY A 91 -11.45 -15.53 15.55
CA GLY A 91 -10.92 -16.47 14.57
C GLY A 91 -11.38 -16.13 13.15
N PRO A 92 -10.75 -16.72 12.14
CA PRO A 92 -11.16 -16.50 10.75
C PRO A 92 -12.53 -17.10 10.46
N SER A 93 -13.27 -16.48 9.56
CA SER A 93 -14.50 -17.03 8.99
C SER A 93 -14.18 -17.95 7.81
N GLU A 94 -15.17 -18.73 7.36
CA GLU A 94 -15.09 -19.60 6.18
C GLU A 94 -14.66 -18.83 4.94
N VAL A 95 -15.12 -17.59 4.77
CA VAL A 95 -14.78 -16.70 3.65
C VAL A 95 -13.26 -16.53 3.48
N MET A 96 -12.48 -16.58 4.55
CA MET A 96 -11.01 -16.52 4.45
C MET A 96 -10.43 -17.73 3.74
N VAL A 97 -10.96 -18.93 4.01
CA VAL A 97 -10.53 -20.17 3.34
C VAL A 97 -10.90 -20.14 1.87
N GLU A 98 -12.16 -19.79 1.55
CA GLU A 98 -12.62 -19.65 0.17
C GLU A 98 -11.79 -18.62 -0.63
N LEU A 99 -11.43 -17.49 0.01
CA LEU A 99 -10.57 -16.50 -0.63
C LEU A 99 -9.18 -17.07 -0.93
N ALA A 100 -8.59 -17.81 0.02
CA ALA A 100 -7.28 -18.43 -0.16
C ALA A 100 -7.31 -19.45 -1.32
N GLU A 101 -8.33 -20.30 -1.38
CA GLU A 101 -8.51 -21.29 -2.45
C GLU A 101 -8.62 -20.61 -3.81
N ARG A 102 -9.45 -19.59 -3.94
CA ARG A 102 -9.60 -18.81 -5.19
C ARG A 102 -8.32 -18.11 -5.59
N PHE A 103 -7.61 -17.50 -4.62
CA PHE A 103 -6.35 -16.82 -4.89
C PHE A 103 -5.28 -17.78 -5.40
N VAL A 104 -5.10 -18.92 -4.73
CA VAL A 104 -4.15 -19.97 -5.15
C VAL A 104 -4.52 -20.53 -6.53
N ALA A 105 -5.79 -20.72 -6.83
CA ALA A 105 -6.23 -21.20 -8.14
C ALA A 105 -5.94 -20.21 -9.29
N GLN A 106 -5.89 -18.91 -9.02
CA GLN A 106 -5.60 -17.89 -10.03
C GLN A 106 -4.11 -17.68 -10.28
N VAL A 107 -3.27 -17.96 -9.30
CA VAL A 107 -1.82 -17.71 -9.36
C VAL A 107 -1.11 -19.04 -9.58
N SER A 108 -0.69 -19.33 -10.81
CA SER A 108 -0.20 -20.64 -11.24
C SER A 108 0.97 -21.22 -10.43
N HIS A 109 1.76 -20.39 -9.79
CA HIS A 109 2.91 -20.79 -8.95
C HIS A 109 2.61 -20.72 -7.44
N ALA A 110 1.41 -20.29 -7.04
CA ALA A 110 1.04 -20.22 -5.63
C ALA A 110 0.62 -21.60 -5.12
N GLN A 111 1.11 -21.97 -3.95
CA GLN A 111 0.73 -23.19 -3.23
C GLN A 111 -0.10 -22.86 -1.97
N TRP A 112 -0.02 -21.65 -1.49
CA TRP A 112 -0.73 -21.14 -0.31
C TRP A 112 -0.79 -19.62 -0.36
N ALA A 113 -1.64 -19.03 0.45
CA ALA A 113 -1.79 -17.58 0.61
C ALA A 113 -1.65 -17.19 2.08
N MET A 114 -1.02 -16.06 2.33
CA MET A 114 -0.96 -15.42 3.63
C MET A 114 -1.60 -14.04 3.53
N PHE A 115 -2.53 -13.75 4.43
CA PHE A 115 -3.22 -12.48 4.47
C PHE A 115 -2.64 -11.58 5.56
N CYS A 116 -2.43 -10.33 5.23
CA CYS A 116 -1.92 -9.30 6.12
C CYS A 116 -2.87 -8.10 6.13
N LYS A 117 -2.73 -7.22 7.13
CA LYS A 117 -3.63 -6.07 7.24
C LYS A 117 -3.40 -5.02 6.15
N ASN A 118 -2.15 -4.84 5.73
CA ASN A 118 -1.75 -3.82 4.74
C ASN A 118 -0.50 -4.29 3.96
N GLY A 119 -0.08 -3.49 2.96
CA GLY A 119 1.06 -3.80 2.11
C GLY A 119 2.40 -3.85 2.85
N THR A 120 2.60 -3.00 3.85
CA THR A 120 3.83 -3.00 4.68
C THR A 120 3.99 -4.31 5.43
N ASP A 121 2.91 -4.79 6.06
CA ASP A 121 2.91 -6.09 6.75
C ASP A 121 3.23 -7.22 5.75
N ALA A 122 2.60 -7.20 4.57
CA ALA A 122 2.78 -8.22 3.56
C ALA A 122 4.23 -8.27 3.04
N THR A 123 4.82 -7.13 2.73
CA THR A 123 6.22 -7.07 2.26
C THR A 123 7.21 -7.44 3.34
N THR A 124 6.98 -7.03 4.58
CA THR A 124 7.82 -7.41 5.74
C THR A 124 7.73 -8.91 6.00
N MET A 125 6.54 -9.50 5.96
CA MET A 125 6.38 -10.96 6.09
C MET A 125 7.02 -11.71 4.92
N ALA A 126 6.92 -11.22 3.69
CA ALA A 126 7.60 -11.81 2.54
C ALA A 126 9.12 -11.83 2.72
N MET A 127 9.71 -10.74 3.25
CA MET A 127 11.13 -10.69 3.60
C MET A 127 11.49 -11.74 4.66
N VAL A 128 10.70 -11.83 5.73
CA VAL A 128 10.93 -12.80 6.82
C VAL A 128 10.88 -14.24 6.30
N ILE A 129 9.88 -14.57 5.50
CA ILE A 129 9.71 -15.89 4.88
C ILE A 129 10.88 -16.22 3.97
N ALA A 130 11.28 -15.29 3.10
CA ALA A 130 12.40 -15.48 2.19
C ALA A 130 13.71 -15.76 2.94
N ARG A 131 13.99 -15.01 4.00
CA ARG A 131 15.16 -15.23 4.86
C ARG A 131 15.10 -16.58 5.60
N ALA A 132 13.95 -16.92 6.15
CA ALA A 132 13.75 -18.19 6.84
C ALA A 132 13.94 -19.40 5.93
N HIS A 133 13.35 -19.34 4.72
CA HIS A 133 13.42 -20.42 3.74
C HIS A 133 14.84 -20.59 3.17
N THR A 134 15.48 -19.50 2.78
CA THR A 134 16.81 -19.55 2.13
C THR A 134 17.96 -19.61 3.10
N ARG A 135 17.75 -19.23 4.37
CA ARG A 135 18.79 -18.99 5.39
C ARG A 135 19.84 -17.95 4.96
N ARG A 136 19.43 -17.00 4.11
CA ARG A 136 20.24 -15.90 3.59
C ARG A 136 19.74 -14.57 4.14
N ARG A 137 20.59 -13.54 4.13
CA ARG A 137 20.32 -12.27 4.83
C ARG A 137 19.89 -11.16 3.90
N VAL A 138 20.53 -11.07 2.72
CA VAL A 138 20.43 -9.90 1.85
C VAL A 138 19.14 -9.95 1.02
N ILE A 139 18.46 -8.83 0.95
CA ILE A 139 17.38 -8.59 -0.01
C ILE A 139 17.80 -7.48 -0.98
N LEU A 140 17.45 -7.66 -2.25
CA LEU A 140 17.68 -6.67 -3.29
C LEU A 140 16.38 -5.93 -3.58
N VAL A 141 16.44 -4.60 -3.61
CA VAL A 141 15.27 -3.72 -3.77
C VAL A 141 15.55 -2.74 -4.90
N ALA A 142 14.57 -2.47 -5.75
CA ALA A 142 14.72 -1.42 -6.75
C ALA A 142 14.86 -0.06 -6.07
N HIS A 143 15.79 0.77 -6.53
CA HIS A 143 16.00 2.11 -5.99
C HIS A 143 14.71 2.92 -6.06
N ASP A 144 14.36 3.59 -4.97
CA ASP A 144 13.15 4.40 -4.80
C ASP A 144 11.80 3.66 -4.99
N ALA A 145 11.78 2.33 -5.07
CA ALA A 145 10.55 1.58 -5.06
C ALA A 145 9.85 1.68 -3.70
N TYR A 146 8.51 1.72 -3.73
CA TYR A 146 7.69 1.78 -2.52
C TYR A 146 7.24 0.38 -2.10
N HIS A 147 7.75 -0.10 -0.99
CA HIS A 147 7.38 -1.40 -0.39
C HIS A 147 6.72 -1.28 0.99
N GLY A 148 6.44 -0.06 1.43
CA GLY A 148 5.80 0.20 2.71
C GLY A 148 6.49 1.29 3.52
N ALA A 149 6.18 1.34 4.81
CA ALA A 149 6.64 2.37 5.73
C ALA A 149 7.55 1.85 6.88
N ASP A 150 7.89 0.56 6.88
CA ASP A 150 8.84 0.02 7.86
C ASP A 150 10.27 0.53 7.59
N PRO A 151 11.13 0.62 8.64
CA PRO A 151 12.49 1.16 8.51
C PRO A 151 13.32 0.51 7.40
N TRP A 152 13.15 -0.80 7.16
CA TRP A 152 13.89 -1.51 6.13
C TRP A 152 13.50 -1.12 4.70
N CYS A 153 12.27 -0.66 4.47
CA CYS A 153 11.71 -0.45 3.13
C CYS A 153 11.21 0.98 2.87
N VAL A 154 11.30 1.88 3.86
CA VAL A 154 10.95 3.28 3.61
C VAL A 154 11.89 3.85 2.54
N PRO A 155 11.40 4.67 1.57
CA PRO A 155 12.23 5.19 0.48
C PRO A 155 13.48 5.93 0.99
N LEU A 156 14.59 5.82 0.25
CA LEU A 156 15.86 6.46 0.62
C LEU A 156 15.76 7.98 0.76
N SER A 157 14.82 8.60 0.08
CA SER A 157 14.50 10.03 0.21
C SER A 157 13.80 10.41 1.52
N ARG A 158 13.44 9.42 2.37
CA ARG A 158 12.67 9.60 3.61
C ARG A 158 13.30 8.85 4.78
N THR A 159 14.56 9.14 5.07
CA THR A 159 15.36 8.42 6.08
C THR A 159 15.24 8.99 7.48
N ALA A 160 14.50 10.08 7.69
CA ALA A 160 14.31 10.64 9.03
C ALA A 160 13.70 9.60 9.99
N GLY A 161 14.37 9.34 11.11
CA GLY A 161 13.95 8.37 12.10
C GLY A 161 14.36 6.92 11.82
N THR A 162 15.16 6.67 10.76
CA THR A 162 15.77 5.35 10.51
C THR A 162 17.27 5.37 10.86
N VAL A 163 17.82 4.21 11.19
CA VAL A 163 19.26 4.02 11.44
C VAL A 163 19.88 3.11 10.36
N PRO A 164 21.20 3.17 10.12
CA PRO A 164 21.86 2.36 9.11
C PRO A 164 21.61 0.85 9.28
N GLU A 165 21.47 0.38 10.51
CA GLU A 165 21.25 -1.01 10.88
C GLU A 165 19.91 -1.54 10.36
N ASP A 166 18.89 -0.69 10.24
CA ASP A 166 17.58 -1.07 9.68
C ASP A 166 17.71 -1.61 8.26
N ARG A 167 18.77 -1.20 7.55
CA ARG A 167 19.03 -1.52 6.14
C ARG A 167 20.36 -2.23 5.92
N ALA A 168 20.99 -2.73 6.97
CA ALA A 168 22.31 -3.38 6.88
C ALA A 168 22.37 -4.54 5.88
N HIS A 169 21.23 -5.17 5.60
CA HIS A 169 21.10 -6.27 4.65
C HIS A 169 20.13 -5.97 3.50
N VAL A 170 20.02 -4.69 3.11
CA VAL A 170 19.25 -4.24 1.95
C VAL A 170 20.22 -3.62 0.94
N ALA A 171 20.21 -4.11 -0.30
CA ALA A 171 21.00 -3.55 -1.38
C ALA A 171 20.08 -3.08 -2.51
N TYR A 172 20.43 -1.96 -3.16
CA TYR A 172 19.56 -1.26 -4.10
C TYR A 172 20.10 -1.39 -5.53
N TYR A 173 19.27 -1.89 -6.46
CA TYR A 173 19.55 -1.90 -7.88
C TYR A 173 18.80 -0.79 -8.61
N ALA A 174 19.34 -0.32 -9.74
CA ALA A 174 18.67 0.66 -10.57
C ALA A 174 17.44 0.03 -11.26
N TYR A 175 16.30 0.71 -11.17
CA TYR A 175 15.07 0.24 -11.82
C TYR A 175 15.25 0.16 -13.34
N ASN A 176 14.72 -0.89 -13.95
CA ASN A 176 14.84 -1.18 -15.39
C ASN A 176 16.30 -1.29 -15.91
N ASP A 177 17.24 -1.66 -15.05
CA ASP A 177 18.63 -1.93 -15.38
C ASP A 177 19.02 -3.34 -14.92
N PRO A 178 18.88 -4.36 -15.81
CA PRO A 178 19.25 -5.74 -15.48
C PRO A 178 20.71 -5.90 -15.06
N GLN A 179 21.63 -5.09 -15.64
CA GLN A 179 23.05 -5.17 -15.32
C GLN A 179 23.30 -4.77 -13.86
N SER A 180 22.64 -3.72 -13.38
CA SER A 180 22.72 -3.31 -11.98
C SER A 180 22.26 -4.42 -11.02
N LEU A 181 21.20 -5.14 -11.36
CA LEU A 181 20.72 -6.29 -10.58
C LEU A 181 21.71 -7.45 -10.60
N GLU A 182 22.22 -7.81 -11.77
CA GLU A 182 23.23 -8.87 -11.91
C GLU A 182 24.51 -8.59 -11.13
N ASP A 183 24.97 -7.33 -11.12
CA ASP A 183 26.16 -6.91 -10.36
C ASP A 183 25.95 -7.12 -8.86
N LEU A 184 24.75 -6.80 -8.33
CA LEU A 184 24.41 -7.07 -6.94
C LEU A 184 24.29 -8.56 -6.64
N MET A 185 23.69 -9.34 -7.54
CA MET A 185 23.63 -10.81 -7.41
C MET A 185 25.02 -11.42 -7.35
N ARG A 186 25.98 -10.93 -8.15
CA ARG A 186 27.39 -11.37 -8.10
C ARG A 186 28.07 -10.95 -6.80
N ARG A 187 27.89 -9.68 -6.38
CA ARG A 187 28.48 -9.11 -5.15
C ARG A 187 28.05 -9.86 -3.90
N HIS A 188 26.76 -10.24 -3.84
CA HIS A 188 26.15 -10.94 -2.71
C HIS A 188 25.91 -12.43 -2.98
N LYS A 189 26.75 -13.04 -3.85
CA LYS A 189 26.62 -14.45 -4.23
C LYS A 189 26.50 -15.36 -3.01
N GLY A 190 25.42 -16.14 -2.96
CA GLY A 190 25.15 -17.09 -1.88
C GLY A 190 24.46 -16.50 -0.66
N ASP A 191 24.26 -15.17 -0.58
CA ASP A 191 23.62 -14.50 0.55
C ASP A 191 22.32 -13.74 0.19
N VAL A 192 21.91 -13.73 -1.07
CA VAL A 192 20.65 -13.11 -1.51
C VAL A 192 19.48 -14.00 -1.16
N ALA A 193 18.59 -13.50 -0.29
CA ALA A 193 17.35 -14.17 0.12
C ALA A 193 16.21 -13.94 -0.86
N ALA A 194 16.05 -12.70 -1.34
CA ALA A 194 15.01 -12.32 -2.28
C ALA A 194 15.35 -11.06 -3.08
N VAL A 195 14.64 -10.88 -4.18
CA VAL A 195 14.57 -9.65 -4.98
C VAL A 195 13.15 -9.10 -4.85
N PHE A 196 13.02 -7.84 -4.49
CA PHE A 196 11.78 -7.11 -4.37
C PHE A 196 11.66 -6.05 -5.48
#